data_77d58d8d4a550833cf520cad52141564
#
_entry.id   77d58d8d4a550833cf520cad52141564
#
_cell.length_a   1.000
_cell.length_b   1.000
_cell.length_c   1.000
_cell.angle_alpha   90.00
_cell.angle_beta   90.00
_cell.angle_gamma   90.00
#
_symmetry.space_group_name_H-M   'P 1'
#
loop_
_entity.id
_entity.type
_entity.pdbx_description
1 polymer ?
#
loop_
_entity_poly.entity_id
_entity_poly.type
_entity_poly.pdbx_seq_one_letter_code
_entity_poly.pdbx_strand_id
1 'polypeptide(L)'
;RIGIIGICGWGGFAINAAANDTRIKATVASTMYDISRCTANGYFDAADNADARYKMRQEFNAQRTEDYRTDTYPRTVTNPEPTGDAPQFMKDYYDYYKTERGYHPRSINSGLGWNKTSNLAFLNAPILAYADEIRSAVLLIHGEKAHSRYFSEDTFKKLKGDNKELMIIPGAVHTDLYDRTDIIPFDKLEEFFKEYLK
;
A
#
# COMPACT_ATOMS: atom_id res chain seq x y z
N ARG A 1 5.76 -14.63 19.81
CA ARG A 1 4.64 -13.69 19.64
C ARG A 1 5.09 -12.55 18.73
N ILE A 2 4.56 -12.50 17.52
CA ILE A 2 4.92 -11.48 16.53
C ILE A 2 3.65 -10.71 16.16
N GLY A 3 3.68 -9.41 16.31
CA GLY A 3 2.72 -8.48 15.74
C GLY A 3 3.38 -7.72 14.59
N ILE A 4 2.59 -7.32 13.60
CA ILE A 4 3.06 -6.52 12.47
C ILE A 4 2.12 -5.35 12.22
N ILE A 5 2.68 -4.19 11.92
CA ILE A 5 1.95 -3.02 11.40
C ILE A 5 2.51 -2.71 10.02
N GLY A 6 1.65 -2.71 9.03
CA GLY A 6 1.98 -2.23 7.70
C GLY A 6 1.19 -0.96 7.36
N ILE A 7 1.84 0.04 6.78
CA ILE A 7 1.23 1.31 6.42
C ILE A 7 1.34 1.50 4.90
N CYS A 8 0.28 1.98 4.25
CA CYS A 8 0.25 2.23 2.81
C CYS A 8 0.51 0.94 2.00
N GLY A 9 1.44 0.94 1.06
CA GLY A 9 1.86 -0.25 0.31
C GLY A 9 2.31 -1.41 1.22
N TRP A 10 2.97 -1.09 2.33
CA TRP A 10 3.38 -2.09 3.31
C TRP A 10 2.22 -2.70 4.08
N GLY A 11 1.04 -2.07 4.09
CA GLY A 11 -0.19 -2.67 4.63
C GLY A 11 -0.59 -3.93 3.86
N GLY A 12 -0.58 -3.88 2.52
CA GLY A 12 -0.81 -5.07 1.69
C GLY A 12 0.25 -6.15 1.90
N PHE A 13 1.53 -5.77 2.01
CA PHE A 13 2.60 -6.71 2.33
C PHE A 13 2.49 -7.30 3.75
N ALA A 14 1.98 -6.56 4.73
CA ALA A 14 1.71 -7.10 6.06
C ALA A 14 0.63 -8.20 6.03
N ILE A 15 -0.43 -8.00 5.25
CA ILE A 15 -1.45 -9.02 4.99
C ILE A 15 -0.84 -10.25 4.30
N ASN A 16 -0.02 -10.04 3.27
CA ASN A 16 0.70 -11.14 2.61
C ASN A 16 1.59 -11.91 3.57
N ALA A 17 2.35 -11.21 4.42
CA ALA A 17 3.19 -11.83 5.42
C ALA A 17 2.38 -12.66 6.43
N ALA A 18 1.22 -12.16 6.87
CA ALA A 18 0.34 -12.89 7.78
C ALA A 18 -0.27 -14.16 7.15
N ALA A 19 -0.53 -14.14 5.83
CA ALA A 19 -0.96 -15.32 5.10
C ALA A 19 0.14 -16.39 5.00
N ASN A 20 1.40 -15.97 5.05
CA ASN A 20 2.56 -16.83 4.80
C ASN A 20 3.23 -17.30 6.10
N ASP A 21 3.30 -16.46 7.13
CA ASP A 21 3.98 -16.77 8.39
C ASP A 21 2.99 -16.90 9.55
N THR A 22 2.70 -18.14 9.93
CA THR A 22 1.76 -18.47 11.03
C THR A 22 2.23 -18.04 12.41
N ARG A 23 3.47 -17.58 12.58
CA ARG A 23 4.00 -16.99 13.81
C ARG A 23 3.50 -15.57 14.05
N ILE A 24 3.03 -14.88 13.01
CA ILE A 24 2.37 -13.58 13.12
C ILE A 24 0.98 -13.80 13.69
N LYS A 25 0.73 -13.27 14.89
CA LYS A 25 -0.52 -13.46 15.64
C LYS A 25 -1.48 -12.28 15.53
N ALA A 26 -0.96 -11.10 15.28
CA ALA A 26 -1.73 -9.88 15.16
C ALA A 26 -1.17 -9.01 14.02
N THR A 27 -2.02 -8.61 13.08
CA THR A 27 -1.66 -7.80 11.93
C THR A 27 -2.52 -6.56 11.86
N VAL A 28 -1.90 -5.39 11.80
CA VAL A 28 -2.56 -4.13 11.49
C VAL A 28 -2.14 -3.68 10.09
N ALA A 29 -3.10 -3.38 9.24
CA ALA A 29 -2.86 -2.75 7.94
C ALA A 29 -3.55 -1.38 7.91
N SER A 30 -2.75 -0.33 8.09
CA SER A 30 -3.23 1.05 8.11
C SER A 30 -3.13 1.67 6.73
N THR A 31 -4.24 2.27 6.28
CA THR A 31 -4.34 2.96 4.99
C THR A 31 -3.70 2.18 3.83
N MET A 32 -3.97 0.87 3.80
CA MET A 32 -3.27 -0.09 2.95
C MET A 32 -3.52 0.08 1.46
N TYR A 33 -2.55 -0.41 0.68
CA TYR A 33 -2.69 -0.67 -0.74
C TYR A 33 -2.54 -2.16 -1.05
N ASP A 34 -3.32 -2.65 -2.01
CA ASP A 34 -2.89 -3.77 -2.84
C ASP A 34 -2.04 -3.21 -3.99
N ILE A 35 -0.73 -3.13 -3.77
CA ILE A 35 0.19 -2.54 -4.75
C ILE A 35 0.21 -3.34 -6.06
N SER A 36 -0.02 -4.65 -6.01
CA SER A 36 -0.10 -5.50 -7.19
C SER A 36 -1.33 -5.18 -8.03
N ARG A 37 -2.51 -5.06 -7.42
CA ARG A 37 -3.75 -4.64 -8.07
C ARG A 37 -3.62 -3.22 -8.62
N CYS A 38 -3.11 -2.28 -7.83
CA CYS A 38 -2.91 -0.91 -8.25
C CYS A 38 -1.99 -0.81 -9.48
N THR A 39 -0.89 -1.57 -9.49
CA THR A 39 0.04 -1.59 -10.63
C THR A 39 -0.59 -2.23 -11.86
N ALA A 40 -1.36 -3.31 -11.68
CA ALA A 40 -1.93 -4.07 -12.79
C ALA A 40 -3.16 -3.39 -13.42
N ASN A 41 -3.98 -2.75 -12.59
CA ASN A 41 -5.33 -2.29 -12.97
C ASN A 41 -5.50 -0.77 -12.85
N GLY A 42 -4.52 -0.06 -12.29
CA GLY A 42 -4.68 1.36 -11.96
C GLY A 42 -5.59 1.59 -10.75
N TYR A 43 -5.81 2.87 -10.40
CA TYR A 43 -6.76 3.24 -9.35
C TYR A 43 -8.19 2.88 -9.76
N PHE A 44 -8.94 2.34 -8.83
CA PHE A 44 -10.35 1.92 -9.03
C PHE A 44 -10.53 0.90 -10.15
N ASP A 45 -9.47 0.15 -10.47
CA ASP A 45 -9.41 -0.80 -11.60
C ASP A 45 -9.74 -0.16 -12.97
N ALA A 46 -9.53 1.14 -13.11
CA ALA A 46 -9.87 1.90 -14.32
C ALA A 46 -9.08 1.46 -15.57
N ALA A 47 -7.96 0.78 -15.37
CA ALA A 47 -7.09 0.24 -16.43
C ALA A 47 -7.03 -1.30 -16.39
N ASP A 48 -8.03 -2.00 -15.84
CA ASP A 48 -8.10 -3.45 -15.84
C ASP A 48 -8.35 -4.00 -17.25
N ASN A 49 -7.27 -4.12 -18.00
CA ASN A 49 -7.28 -4.54 -19.39
C ASN A 49 -6.03 -5.38 -19.70
N ALA A 50 -6.23 -6.54 -20.32
CA ALA A 50 -5.15 -7.47 -20.65
C ALA A 50 -4.13 -6.87 -21.65
N ASP A 51 -4.59 -6.12 -22.64
CA ASP A 51 -3.72 -5.51 -23.64
C ASP A 51 -2.89 -4.37 -23.01
N ALA A 52 -3.49 -3.60 -22.10
CA ALA A 52 -2.76 -2.58 -21.36
C ALA A 52 -1.65 -3.20 -20.51
N ARG A 53 -1.94 -4.29 -19.79
CA ARG A 53 -0.92 -5.04 -19.03
C ARG A 53 0.15 -5.66 -19.92
N TYR A 54 -0.24 -6.18 -21.10
CA TYR A 54 0.73 -6.70 -22.05
C TYR A 54 1.68 -5.61 -22.54
N LYS A 55 1.15 -4.45 -22.91
CA LYS A 55 1.96 -3.29 -23.32
C LYS A 55 2.93 -2.85 -22.21
N MET A 56 2.46 -2.74 -20.96
CA MET A 56 3.35 -2.46 -19.83
C MET A 56 4.48 -3.47 -19.70
N ARG A 57 4.19 -4.77 -19.87
CA ARG A 57 5.23 -5.82 -19.85
C ARG A 57 6.24 -5.63 -20.99
N GLN A 58 5.79 -5.29 -22.18
CA GLN A 58 6.70 -5.01 -23.31
C GLN A 58 7.63 -3.84 -22.99
N GLU A 59 7.09 -2.73 -22.47
CA GLU A 59 7.86 -1.55 -22.10
C GLU A 59 8.89 -1.85 -21.00
N PHE A 60 8.49 -2.54 -19.95
CA PHE A 60 9.41 -2.90 -18.86
C PHE A 60 10.46 -3.93 -19.27
N ASN A 61 10.13 -4.89 -20.15
CA ASN A 61 11.10 -5.84 -20.66
C ASN A 61 12.11 -5.18 -21.61
N ALA A 62 11.67 -4.24 -22.44
CA ALA A 62 12.57 -3.42 -23.26
C ALA A 62 13.52 -2.60 -22.37
N GLN A 63 12.98 -1.99 -21.30
CA GLN A 63 13.80 -1.26 -20.34
C GLN A 63 14.84 -2.16 -19.64
N ARG A 64 14.48 -3.38 -19.23
CA ARG A 64 15.45 -4.33 -18.64
C ARG A 64 16.59 -4.66 -19.58
N THR A 65 16.31 -4.80 -20.88
CA THR A 65 17.35 -5.02 -21.89
C THR A 65 18.27 -3.82 -22.00
N GLU A 66 17.71 -2.61 -21.96
CA GLU A 66 18.50 -1.39 -22.02
C GLU A 66 19.32 -1.18 -20.74
N ASP A 67 18.74 -1.41 -19.57
CA ASP A 67 19.43 -1.36 -18.29
C ASP A 67 20.69 -2.26 -18.27
N TYR A 68 20.56 -3.48 -18.81
CA TYR A 68 21.70 -4.39 -18.94
C TYR A 68 22.77 -3.89 -19.89
N ARG A 69 22.36 -3.27 -21.04
CA ARG A 69 23.31 -2.79 -22.05
C ARG A 69 24.07 -1.55 -21.63
N THR A 70 23.46 -0.70 -20.82
CA THR A 70 23.97 0.63 -20.49
C THR A 70 24.47 0.75 -19.05
N ASP A 71 24.21 -0.30 -18.21
CA ASP A 71 24.40 -0.26 -16.75
C ASP A 71 23.75 0.97 -16.10
N THR A 72 22.57 1.35 -16.60
CA THR A 72 21.78 2.47 -16.09
C THR A 72 20.41 1.99 -15.65
N TYR A 73 19.89 2.58 -14.56
CA TYR A 73 18.65 2.12 -13.93
C TYR A 73 17.72 3.33 -13.70
N PRO A 74 16.93 3.71 -14.73
CA PRO A 74 16.03 4.86 -14.61
C PRO A 74 14.99 4.64 -13.53
N ARG A 75 14.66 5.71 -12.82
CA ARG A 75 13.65 5.70 -11.78
C ARG A 75 12.30 6.15 -12.31
N THR A 76 11.23 5.66 -11.68
CA THR A 76 9.89 6.24 -11.86
C THR A 76 9.84 7.61 -11.20
N VAL A 77 8.99 8.47 -11.71
CA VAL A 77 8.65 9.72 -11.01
C VAL A 77 7.60 9.39 -9.94
N THR A 78 7.89 9.70 -8.69
CA THR A 78 6.95 9.54 -7.58
C THR A 78 6.54 10.90 -7.03
N ASN A 79 5.25 11.05 -6.77
CA ASN A 79 4.65 12.25 -6.18
C ASN A 79 5.14 13.54 -6.86
N PRO A 80 4.94 13.70 -8.20
CA PRO A 80 5.33 14.92 -8.90
C PRO A 80 4.58 16.12 -8.35
N GLU A 81 5.12 17.32 -8.55
CA GLU A 81 4.41 18.54 -8.22
C GLU A 81 3.05 18.58 -8.91
N PRO A 82 1.95 18.70 -8.15
CA PRO A 82 0.63 18.60 -8.71
C PRO A 82 0.25 19.86 -9.49
N THR A 83 -0.39 19.70 -10.64
CA THR A 83 -1.05 20.81 -11.34
C THR A 83 -2.29 21.27 -10.59
N GLY A 84 -2.84 22.45 -10.94
CA GLY A 84 -3.97 23.02 -10.22
C GLY A 84 -5.23 22.14 -10.20
N ASP A 85 -5.44 21.39 -11.28
CA ASP A 85 -6.57 20.45 -11.49
C ASP A 85 -6.28 19.02 -11.03
N ALA A 86 -5.09 18.76 -10.47
CA ALA A 86 -4.74 17.43 -9.97
C ALA A 86 -5.71 16.97 -8.86
N PRO A 87 -6.05 15.67 -8.83
CA PRO A 87 -6.85 15.09 -7.75
C PRO A 87 -6.28 15.39 -6.37
N GLN A 88 -7.13 15.59 -5.37
CA GLN A 88 -6.70 15.99 -4.03
C GLN A 88 -5.66 15.03 -3.43
N PHE A 89 -5.83 13.72 -3.60
CA PHE A 89 -4.89 12.75 -3.06
C PHE A 89 -3.45 12.90 -3.62
N MET A 90 -3.28 13.40 -4.84
CA MET A 90 -1.95 13.69 -5.39
C MET A 90 -1.32 14.89 -4.72
N LYS A 91 -2.13 15.91 -4.39
CA LYS A 91 -1.70 17.07 -3.59
C LYS A 91 -1.30 16.65 -2.18
N ASP A 92 -2.10 15.77 -1.54
CA ASP A 92 -1.82 15.24 -0.20
C ASP A 92 -0.51 14.42 -0.17
N TYR A 93 -0.24 13.63 -1.21
CA TYR A 93 1.02 12.89 -1.33
C TYR A 93 2.21 13.80 -1.57
N TYR A 94 2.07 14.80 -2.43
CA TYR A 94 3.12 15.79 -2.63
C TYR A 94 3.44 16.53 -1.34
N ASP A 95 2.41 17.00 -0.64
CA ASP A 95 2.54 17.68 0.65
C ASP A 95 3.30 16.79 1.65
N TYR A 96 2.94 15.52 1.78
CA TYR A 96 3.62 14.63 2.70
C TYR A 96 5.06 14.32 2.26
N TYR A 97 5.27 13.84 1.02
CA TYR A 97 6.55 13.28 0.61
C TYR A 97 7.58 14.30 0.11
N LYS A 98 7.16 15.51 -0.25
CA LYS A 98 8.02 16.51 -0.89
C LYS A 98 8.19 17.81 -0.10
N THR A 99 7.53 17.95 1.04
CA THR A 99 7.65 19.08 1.95
C THR A 99 8.27 18.67 3.29
N GLU A 100 8.50 19.63 4.17
CA GLU A 100 9.03 19.40 5.52
C GLU A 100 8.14 18.48 6.37
N ARG A 101 6.88 18.25 5.98
CA ARG A 101 5.97 17.38 6.69
C ARG A 101 6.49 15.95 6.85
N GLY A 102 6.99 15.34 5.79
CA GLY A 102 7.44 13.96 5.82
C GLY A 102 8.64 13.66 4.92
N TYR A 103 9.20 14.68 4.24
CA TYR A 103 10.40 14.49 3.43
C TYR A 103 11.60 14.11 4.30
N HIS A 104 12.34 13.11 3.85
CA HIS A 104 13.61 12.76 4.46
C HIS A 104 14.64 12.37 3.38
N PRO A 105 15.87 12.91 3.41
CA PRO A 105 16.87 12.71 2.35
C PRO A 105 17.30 11.25 2.19
N ARG A 106 17.16 10.41 3.22
CA ARG A 106 17.41 8.97 3.14
C ARG A 106 16.22 8.17 2.62
N SER A 107 15.04 8.78 2.42
CA SER A 107 13.89 8.14 1.80
C SER A 107 13.96 8.24 0.28
N ILE A 108 14.91 7.54 -0.31
CA ILE A 108 15.29 7.65 -1.73
C ILE A 108 14.08 7.35 -2.63
N ASN A 109 13.37 6.28 -2.36
CA ASN A 109 12.26 5.84 -3.22
C ASN A 109 11.08 6.82 -3.20
N SER A 110 10.74 7.37 -2.04
CA SER A 110 9.68 8.39 -1.94
C SER A 110 10.12 9.74 -2.51
N GLY A 111 11.42 10.09 -2.37
CA GLY A 111 11.97 11.33 -2.88
C GLY A 111 12.25 11.31 -4.39
N LEU A 112 12.92 10.27 -4.90
CA LEU A 112 13.42 10.20 -6.28
C LEU A 112 12.72 9.15 -7.15
N GLY A 113 11.88 8.30 -6.56
CA GLY A 113 11.26 7.17 -7.25
C GLY A 113 12.07 5.87 -7.12
N TRP A 114 11.43 4.77 -7.43
CA TRP A 114 12.05 3.44 -7.46
C TRP A 114 12.46 3.05 -8.88
N ASN A 115 13.23 1.99 -9.02
CA ASN A 115 13.61 1.47 -10.31
C ASN A 115 12.36 1.18 -11.16
N LYS A 116 12.33 1.71 -12.38
CA LYS A 116 11.19 1.60 -13.30
C LYS A 116 10.75 0.16 -13.52
N THR A 117 11.70 -0.77 -13.65
CA THR A 117 11.41 -2.19 -13.91
C THR A 117 10.92 -2.98 -12.71
N SER A 118 10.93 -2.41 -11.49
CA SER A 118 10.34 -3.02 -10.29
C SER A 118 8.85 -3.34 -10.45
N ASN A 119 8.14 -2.57 -11.26
CA ASN A 119 6.72 -2.78 -11.53
C ASN A 119 6.41 -4.13 -12.19
N LEU A 120 7.36 -4.75 -12.90
CA LEU A 120 7.17 -6.09 -13.46
C LEU A 120 6.87 -7.15 -12.39
N ALA A 121 7.52 -7.06 -11.23
CA ALA A 121 7.26 -7.98 -10.13
C ALA A 121 5.82 -7.82 -9.62
N PHE A 122 5.37 -6.59 -9.44
CA PHE A 122 4.02 -6.30 -8.96
C PHE A 122 2.91 -6.72 -9.93
N LEU A 123 3.15 -6.63 -11.23
CA LEU A 123 2.21 -7.11 -12.25
C LEU A 123 1.92 -8.62 -12.14
N ASN A 124 2.82 -9.37 -11.51
CA ASN A 124 2.77 -10.84 -11.51
C ASN A 124 2.76 -11.46 -10.11
N ALA A 125 2.60 -10.64 -9.07
CA ALA A 125 2.60 -11.08 -7.68
C ALA A 125 1.33 -10.61 -6.97
N PRO A 126 0.19 -11.33 -7.11
CA PRO A 126 -1.07 -10.96 -6.43
C PRO A 126 -0.92 -11.16 -4.92
N ILE A 127 -0.46 -10.12 -4.22
CA ILE A 127 -0.08 -10.19 -2.80
C ILE A 127 -1.22 -10.55 -1.84
N LEU A 128 -2.47 -10.40 -2.27
CA LEU A 128 -3.65 -10.74 -1.47
C LEU A 128 -4.36 -12.03 -1.94
N ALA A 129 -3.65 -12.88 -2.70
CA ALA A 129 -4.23 -14.11 -3.25
C ALA A 129 -4.78 -15.06 -2.18
N TYR A 130 -4.09 -15.15 -1.04
CA TYR A 130 -4.43 -16.06 0.07
C TYR A 130 -4.85 -15.31 1.35
N ALA A 131 -5.36 -14.10 1.23
CA ALA A 131 -5.82 -13.32 2.39
C ALA A 131 -6.96 -14.02 3.15
N ASP A 132 -7.78 -14.80 2.46
CA ASP A 132 -8.89 -15.57 3.04
C ASP A 132 -8.45 -16.80 3.86
N GLU A 133 -7.17 -17.17 3.79
CA GLU A 133 -6.60 -18.27 4.58
C GLU A 133 -5.99 -17.81 5.92
N ILE A 134 -5.90 -16.49 6.16
CA ILE A 134 -5.33 -15.93 7.38
C ILE A 134 -6.20 -16.28 8.59
N ARG A 135 -5.64 -17.05 9.55
CA ARG A 135 -6.32 -17.43 10.80
C ARG A 135 -6.01 -16.51 11.97
N SER A 136 -4.88 -15.80 11.92
CA SER A 136 -4.49 -14.83 12.95
C SER A 136 -5.35 -13.56 12.89
N ALA A 137 -5.32 -12.76 13.97
CA ALA A 137 -6.11 -11.54 14.05
C ALA A 137 -5.64 -10.48 13.03
N VAL A 138 -6.60 -9.77 12.41
CA VAL A 138 -6.32 -8.69 11.46
C VAL A 138 -7.21 -7.49 11.76
N LEU A 139 -6.58 -6.33 11.89
CA LEU A 139 -7.24 -5.03 11.97
C LEU A 139 -6.86 -4.19 10.75
N LEU A 140 -7.83 -3.84 9.92
CA LEU A 140 -7.68 -2.89 8.84
C LEU A 140 -8.14 -1.51 9.32
N ILE A 141 -7.31 -0.47 9.13
CA ILE A 141 -7.66 0.90 9.47
C ILE A 141 -7.54 1.75 8.21
N HIS A 142 -8.58 2.55 7.89
CA HIS A 142 -8.54 3.42 6.71
C HIS A 142 -9.28 4.72 6.95
N GLY A 143 -8.82 5.81 6.30
CA GLY A 143 -9.52 7.09 6.33
C GLY A 143 -10.80 7.05 5.47
N GLU A 144 -11.88 7.66 5.96
CA GLU A 144 -13.17 7.73 5.25
C GLU A 144 -13.04 8.38 3.88
N LYS A 145 -12.24 9.47 3.78
CA LYS A 145 -12.03 10.25 2.56
C LYS A 145 -10.81 9.79 1.75
N ALA A 146 -10.14 8.74 2.19
CA ALA A 146 -8.99 8.23 1.46
C ALA A 146 -9.43 7.60 0.13
N HIS A 147 -8.83 8.04 -0.98
CA HIS A 147 -9.07 7.50 -2.33
C HIS A 147 -8.77 5.99 -2.42
N SER A 148 -7.91 5.48 -1.53
CA SER A 148 -7.48 4.08 -1.45
C SER A 148 -8.34 3.20 -0.54
N ARG A 149 -9.42 3.74 0.06
CA ARG A 149 -10.25 3.02 1.04
C ARG A 149 -10.78 1.69 0.51
N TYR A 150 -11.13 1.64 -0.76
CA TYR A 150 -11.64 0.43 -1.40
C TYR A 150 -10.69 -0.78 -1.30
N PHE A 151 -9.37 -0.57 -1.20
CA PHE A 151 -8.44 -1.68 -0.99
C PHE A 151 -8.67 -2.38 0.35
N SER A 152 -8.87 -1.61 1.43
CA SER A 152 -9.19 -2.19 2.74
C SER A 152 -10.57 -2.84 2.77
N GLU A 153 -11.56 -2.20 2.18
CA GLU A 153 -12.92 -2.74 2.14
C GLU A 153 -12.99 -4.06 1.36
N ASP A 154 -12.32 -4.14 0.22
CA ASP A 154 -12.28 -5.37 -0.58
C ASP A 154 -11.42 -6.45 0.05
N THR A 155 -10.33 -6.08 0.74
CA THR A 155 -9.55 -7.02 1.52
C THR A 155 -10.36 -7.59 2.67
N PHE A 156 -11.09 -6.74 3.41
CA PHE A 156 -11.94 -7.16 4.51
C PHE A 156 -13.00 -8.19 4.09
N LYS A 157 -13.61 -8.01 2.91
CA LYS A 157 -14.57 -8.97 2.34
C LYS A 157 -13.95 -10.36 2.07
N LYS A 158 -12.63 -10.42 1.83
CA LYS A 158 -11.91 -11.69 1.62
C LYS A 158 -11.57 -12.39 2.94
N LEU A 159 -11.27 -11.63 4.00
CA LEU A 159 -10.88 -12.18 5.29
C LEU A 159 -11.98 -13.01 5.91
N LYS A 160 -11.62 -14.14 6.55
CA LYS A 160 -12.55 -15.06 7.20
C LYS A 160 -12.26 -15.18 8.69
N GLY A 161 -13.30 -15.46 9.46
CA GLY A 161 -13.24 -15.60 10.94
C GLY A 161 -13.71 -14.35 11.67
N ASP A 162 -13.87 -14.47 12.96
CA ASP A 162 -14.44 -13.48 13.88
C ASP A 162 -13.41 -12.51 14.49
N ASN A 163 -12.13 -12.79 14.27
CA ASN A 163 -11.00 -11.98 14.72
C ASN A 163 -10.48 -11.02 13.61
N LYS A 164 -11.38 -10.52 12.78
CA LYS A 164 -11.12 -9.59 11.70
C LYS A 164 -11.94 -8.33 11.89
N GLU A 165 -11.29 -7.19 11.78
CA GLU A 165 -11.93 -5.90 12.00
C GLU A 165 -11.55 -4.90 10.90
N LEU A 166 -12.50 -4.06 10.50
CA LEU A 166 -12.31 -2.90 9.65
C LEU A 166 -12.75 -1.64 10.38
N MET A 167 -11.82 -0.73 10.63
CA MET A 167 -12.06 0.56 11.26
C MET A 167 -11.92 1.68 10.24
N ILE A 168 -12.99 2.44 10.02
CA ILE A 168 -12.96 3.63 9.16
C ILE A 168 -12.92 4.87 10.04
N ILE A 169 -11.89 5.71 9.82
CA ILE A 169 -11.68 6.95 10.57
C ILE A 169 -12.44 8.08 9.87
N PRO A 170 -13.45 8.67 10.51
CA PRO A 170 -14.26 9.72 9.91
C PRO A 170 -13.43 10.93 9.48
N GLY A 171 -13.70 11.43 8.29
CA GLY A 171 -13.07 12.63 7.74
C GLY A 171 -11.61 12.52 7.34
N ALA A 172 -10.90 11.46 7.73
CA ALA A 172 -9.46 11.30 7.47
C ALA A 172 -9.19 10.97 5.99
N VAL A 173 -8.11 11.53 5.45
CA VAL A 173 -7.52 11.19 4.16
C VAL A 173 -6.41 10.14 4.34
N HIS A 174 -5.84 9.69 3.23
CA HIS A 174 -4.84 8.62 3.25
C HIS A 174 -3.60 8.98 4.09
N THR A 175 -3.04 10.17 3.90
CA THR A 175 -1.80 10.61 4.55
C THR A 175 -1.98 11.04 6.01
N ASP A 176 -3.21 11.27 6.46
CA ASP A 176 -3.48 11.58 7.88
C ASP A 176 -3.09 10.41 8.80
N LEU A 177 -3.18 9.19 8.30
CA LEU A 177 -2.79 8.00 9.06
C LEU A 177 -1.27 7.71 9.03
N TYR A 178 -0.46 8.64 8.52
CA TYR A 178 0.99 8.55 8.54
C TYR A 178 1.61 9.26 9.76
N ASP A 179 1.11 10.46 10.07
CA ASP A 179 1.75 11.40 10.99
C ASP A 179 0.79 12.16 11.93
N ARG A 180 -0.51 12.14 11.64
CA ARG A 180 -1.50 12.83 12.47
C ARG A 180 -1.80 12.01 13.73
N THR A 181 -1.00 12.23 14.78
CA THR A 181 -1.12 11.51 16.06
C THR A 181 -2.43 11.76 16.78
N ASP A 182 -3.13 12.84 16.46
CA ASP A 182 -4.47 13.17 16.93
C ASP A 182 -5.59 12.38 16.20
N ILE A 183 -5.27 11.76 15.05
CA ILE A 183 -6.21 11.01 14.20
C ILE A 183 -5.93 9.50 14.29
N ILE A 184 -4.66 9.12 14.37
CA ILE A 184 -4.24 7.70 14.46
C ILE A 184 -4.81 7.09 15.75
N PRO A 185 -5.58 5.98 15.69
CA PRO A 185 -6.27 5.42 16.85
C PRO A 185 -5.32 4.57 17.71
N PHE A 186 -4.36 5.19 18.38
CA PHE A 186 -3.34 4.49 19.18
C PHE A 186 -3.93 3.61 20.28
N ASP A 187 -4.99 4.05 20.96
CA ASP A 187 -5.65 3.25 21.99
C ASP A 187 -6.21 1.93 21.42
N LYS A 188 -6.81 2.00 20.22
CA LYS A 188 -7.31 0.82 19.51
C LYS A 188 -6.16 -0.12 19.10
N LEU A 189 -5.05 0.43 18.64
CA LEU A 189 -3.86 -0.35 18.29
C LEU A 189 -3.29 -1.07 19.52
N GLU A 190 -3.18 -0.38 20.64
CA GLU A 190 -2.71 -0.96 21.91
C GLU A 190 -3.63 -2.07 22.39
N GLU A 191 -4.94 -1.82 22.41
CA GLU A 191 -5.96 -2.82 22.79
C GLU A 191 -5.84 -4.08 21.93
N PHE A 192 -5.81 -3.92 20.59
CA PHE A 192 -5.71 -5.01 19.64
C PHE A 192 -4.46 -5.89 19.89
N PHE A 193 -3.29 -5.28 20.03
CA PHE A 193 -2.07 -6.03 20.27
C PHE A 193 -2.04 -6.66 21.68
N LYS A 194 -2.57 -6.01 22.71
CA LYS A 194 -2.72 -6.61 24.04
C LYS A 194 -3.64 -7.84 24.02
N GLU A 195 -4.67 -7.82 23.21
CA GLU A 195 -5.59 -8.95 23.09
C GLU A 195 -4.94 -10.15 22.38
N TYR A 196 -4.30 -9.93 21.24
CA TYR A 196 -3.88 -11.02 20.36
C TYR A 196 -2.39 -11.43 20.47
N LEU A 197 -1.57 -10.73 21.26
CA LEU A 197 -0.18 -11.10 21.55
C LEU A 197 0.04 -11.73 22.93
N LYS A 198 -0.98 -12.26 23.53
CA LYS A 198 -0.90 -12.99 24.82
C LYS A 198 -0.06 -14.27 24.74
#